data_03df9d24e5c855ffa8f880942e87e306
#
_entry.id   03df9d24e5c855ffa8f880942e87e306
#
_cell.length_a   1.000
_cell.length_b   1.000
_cell.length_c   1.000
_cell.angle_alpha   90.00
_cell.angle_beta   90.00
_cell.angle_gamma   90.00
#
_symmetry.space_group_name_H-M   'P 1'
#
loop_
_entity.id
_entity.type
_entity.pdbx_description
1 polymer ?
#
loop_
_entity_poly.entity_id
_entity_poly.type
_entity_poly.pdbx_seq_one_letter_code
_entity_poly.pdbx_strand_id
1 'polypeptide(L)'
;LLALTMKGGIIMIPLLLLSVMAIYVFFERWSAIRKAAKADNTFMARIKDYIHEGDIASARNLCKKTDTPYARLIEKGISRLGRPMNDVLVAIENTGNIEIAKLEKNFPWLATTAAGAPMIGFLGTVSGMVRAFFNMAEAGGSADISTLSGGIYEALVTTVAGLVVGIIAMFAYNYLVTL
;
A
#
# COMPACT_ATOMS: atom_id res chain seq x y z
N LEU A 1 0.05 -16.93 17.52
CA LEU A 1 -0.25 -16.73 16.10
C LEU A 1 0.25 -17.90 15.25
N LEU A 2 1.54 -18.25 15.32
CA LEU A 2 2.10 -19.38 14.53
C LEU A 2 1.36 -20.72 14.76
N ALA A 3 0.93 -21.03 15.97
CA ALA A 3 0.14 -22.24 16.26
C ALA A 3 -1.27 -22.20 15.66
N LEU A 4 -1.86 -21.02 15.49
CA LEU A 4 -3.13 -20.81 14.83
C LEU A 4 -2.99 -20.93 13.29
N THR A 5 -1.89 -20.46 12.71
CA THR A 5 -1.65 -20.55 11.27
C THR A 5 -1.52 -22.01 10.80
N MET A 6 -0.95 -22.89 11.62
CA MET A 6 -0.85 -24.32 11.31
C MET A 6 -2.20 -25.06 11.38
N LYS A 7 -3.21 -24.49 12.05
CA LYS A 7 -4.54 -25.09 12.22
C LYS A 7 -5.59 -24.58 11.20
N GLY A 8 -5.26 -23.58 10.41
CA GLY A 8 -6.20 -22.97 9.44
C GLY A 8 -6.11 -23.54 8.02
N GLY A 9 -5.43 -24.69 7.83
CA GLY A 9 -5.37 -25.39 6.54
C GLY A 9 -4.68 -24.62 5.42
N ILE A 10 -4.93 -25.05 4.17
CA ILE A 10 -4.25 -24.56 2.96
C ILE A 10 -4.53 -23.06 2.64
N ILE A 11 -5.69 -22.56 3.10
CA ILE A 11 -6.14 -21.17 2.86
C ILE A 11 -5.31 -20.17 3.67
N MET A 12 -4.62 -20.62 4.70
CA MET A 12 -3.69 -19.74 5.44
C MET A 12 -2.48 -19.31 4.61
N ILE A 13 -2.07 -20.07 3.60
CA ILE A 13 -0.91 -19.75 2.76
C ILE A 13 -1.11 -18.43 2.01
N PRO A 14 -2.18 -18.24 1.21
CA PRO A 14 -2.43 -16.97 0.54
C PRO A 14 -2.62 -15.81 1.53
N LEU A 15 -3.21 -16.02 2.70
CA LEU A 15 -3.35 -14.98 3.72
C LEU A 15 -2.00 -14.54 4.28
N LEU A 16 -1.09 -15.48 4.52
CA LEU A 16 0.28 -15.15 4.94
C LEU A 16 1.04 -14.36 3.87
N LEU A 17 0.93 -14.77 2.60
CA LEU A 17 1.56 -14.06 1.49
C LEU A 17 1.04 -12.62 1.39
N LEU A 18 -0.27 -12.42 1.49
CA LEU A 18 -0.89 -11.09 1.48
C LEU A 18 -0.43 -10.25 2.69
N SER A 19 -0.32 -10.85 3.87
CA SER A 19 0.16 -10.18 5.08
C SER A 19 1.60 -9.69 4.92
N VAL A 20 2.51 -10.54 4.45
CA VAL A 20 3.92 -10.18 4.21
C VAL A 20 4.02 -9.08 3.15
N MET A 21 3.26 -9.21 2.05
CA MET A 21 3.23 -8.21 0.99
C MET A 21 2.72 -6.86 1.51
N ALA A 22 1.67 -6.84 2.31
CA ALA A 22 1.12 -5.62 2.89
C ALA A 22 2.13 -4.91 3.80
N ILE A 23 2.82 -5.66 4.66
CA ILE A 23 3.87 -5.14 5.54
C ILE A 23 5.02 -4.56 4.70
N TYR A 24 5.49 -5.28 3.68
CA TYR A 24 6.55 -4.81 2.80
C TYR A 24 6.18 -3.51 2.10
N VAL A 25 5.00 -3.45 1.46
CA VAL A 25 4.51 -2.27 0.75
C VAL A 25 4.35 -1.08 1.70
N PHE A 26 3.85 -1.32 2.92
CA PHE A 26 3.70 -0.26 3.91
C PHE A 26 5.04 0.40 4.25
N PHE A 27 6.05 -0.39 4.63
CA PHE A 27 7.35 0.18 5.02
C PHE A 27 8.10 0.81 3.85
N GLU A 28 8.02 0.21 2.65
CA GLU A 28 8.60 0.76 1.44
C GLU A 28 8.00 2.13 1.11
N ARG A 29 6.67 2.25 1.08
CA ARG A 29 5.99 3.49 0.76
C ARG A 29 6.14 4.56 1.84
N TRP A 30 6.02 4.16 3.09
CA TRP A 30 6.25 5.07 4.21
C TRP A 30 7.66 5.71 4.17
N SER A 31 8.68 4.92 3.88
CA SER A 31 10.05 5.42 3.70
C SER A 31 10.17 6.36 2.50
N ALA A 32 9.53 6.02 1.37
CA ALA A 32 9.54 6.82 0.15
C ALA A 32 8.85 8.19 0.37
N ILE A 33 7.66 8.20 0.98
CA ILE A 33 6.92 9.43 1.27
C ILE A 33 7.69 10.31 2.26
N ARG A 34 8.23 9.74 3.34
CA ARG A 34 9.05 10.50 4.30
C ARG A 34 10.30 11.12 3.68
N LYS A 35 10.94 10.42 2.74
CA LYS A 35 12.06 10.98 1.99
C LYS A 35 11.62 12.13 1.08
N ALA A 36 10.47 11.97 0.42
CA ALA A 36 9.91 12.99 -0.46
C ALA A 36 9.46 14.24 0.31
N ALA A 37 8.91 14.07 1.51
CA ALA A 37 8.43 15.16 2.37
C ALA A 37 9.54 15.98 3.05
N LYS A 38 10.79 15.55 3.02
CA LYS A 38 11.93 16.33 3.55
C LYS A 38 12.17 17.56 2.67
N ALA A 39 11.45 18.65 2.99
CA ALA A 39 11.73 19.97 2.42
C ALA A 39 13.03 20.51 3.03
N ASP A 40 14.01 20.81 2.18
CA ASP A 40 15.20 21.55 2.57
C ASP A 40 14.90 23.05 2.43
N ASN A 41 14.70 23.73 3.55
CA ASN A 41 14.45 25.19 3.57
C ASN A 41 15.59 25.96 2.90
N THR A 42 16.81 25.45 2.97
CA THR A 42 17.98 26.02 2.30
C THR A 42 17.91 25.89 0.79
N PHE A 43 17.31 24.82 0.28
CA PHE A 43 17.11 24.64 -1.15
C PHE A 43 16.19 25.73 -1.74
N MET A 44 15.06 25.98 -1.10
CA MET A 44 14.11 27.01 -1.55
C MET A 44 14.69 28.42 -1.48
N ALA A 45 15.47 28.73 -0.44
CA ALA A 45 16.15 30.00 -0.31
C ALA A 45 17.13 30.23 -1.47
N ARG A 46 18.00 29.24 -1.76
CA ARG A 46 18.98 29.31 -2.87
C ARG A 46 18.31 29.43 -4.24
N ILE A 47 17.22 28.70 -4.48
CA ILE A 47 16.46 28.84 -5.74
C ILE A 47 15.94 30.26 -5.90
N LYS A 48 15.37 30.84 -4.82
CA LYS A 48 14.89 32.21 -4.81
C LYS A 48 16.00 33.20 -5.11
N ASP A 49 17.16 33.05 -4.49
CA ASP A 49 18.33 33.93 -4.71
C ASP A 49 18.79 33.88 -6.16
N TYR A 50 19.01 32.68 -6.74
CA TYR A 50 19.38 32.53 -8.15
C TYR A 50 18.37 33.13 -9.13
N ILE A 51 17.07 33.02 -8.83
CA ILE A 51 16.05 33.62 -9.68
C ILE A 51 16.09 35.15 -9.58
N HIS A 52 16.30 35.72 -8.39
CA HIS A 52 16.46 37.17 -8.20
C HIS A 52 17.69 37.73 -8.88
N GLU A 53 18.78 36.97 -8.88
CA GLU A 53 20.06 37.34 -9.56
C GLU A 53 19.98 37.14 -11.09
N GLY A 54 18.93 36.50 -11.58
CA GLY A 54 18.76 36.19 -13.01
C GLY A 54 19.58 34.98 -13.47
N ASP A 55 20.24 34.26 -12.55
CA ASP A 55 21.05 33.06 -12.87
C ASP A 55 20.16 31.81 -12.94
N ILE A 56 19.40 31.74 -14.01
CA ILE A 56 18.49 30.62 -14.31
C ILE A 56 19.25 29.29 -14.50
N ALA A 57 20.47 29.36 -15.00
CA ALA A 57 21.30 28.19 -15.23
C ALA A 57 21.70 27.51 -13.92
N SER A 58 22.14 28.27 -12.92
CA SER A 58 22.49 27.75 -11.59
C SER A 58 21.27 27.24 -10.83
N ALA A 59 20.12 27.94 -10.91
CA ALA A 59 18.86 27.46 -10.36
C ALA A 59 18.48 26.08 -10.93
N ARG A 60 18.53 25.91 -12.24
CA ARG A 60 18.22 24.65 -12.91
C ARG A 60 19.20 23.53 -12.55
N ASN A 61 20.49 23.85 -12.48
CA ASN A 61 21.52 22.87 -12.07
C ASN A 61 21.32 22.40 -10.62
N LEU A 62 20.94 23.29 -9.72
CA LEU A 62 20.62 22.94 -8.33
C LEU A 62 19.41 22.01 -8.28
N CYS A 63 18.34 22.28 -9.03
CA CYS A 63 17.18 21.41 -9.14
C CYS A 63 17.55 20.00 -9.63
N LYS A 64 18.40 19.90 -10.65
CA LYS A 64 18.85 18.61 -11.21
C LYS A 64 19.71 17.79 -10.23
N LYS A 65 20.47 18.45 -9.36
CA LYS A 65 21.29 17.78 -8.34
C LYS A 65 20.47 17.30 -7.14
N THR A 66 19.28 17.87 -6.94
CA THR A 66 18.41 17.59 -5.81
C THR A 66 17.31 16.63 -6.24
N ASP A 67 17.44 15.34 -5.87
CA ASP A 67 16.47 14.30 -6.26
C ASP A 67 15.26 14.28 -5.32
N THR A 68 14.45 15.35 -5.39
CA THR A 68 13.18 15.46 -4.65
C THR A 68 12.04 15.83 -5.58
N PRO A 69 10.78 15.44 -5.26
CA PRO A 69 9.61 15.87 -6.03
C PRO A 69 9.53 17.39 -6.20
N TYR A 70 9.80 18.14 -5.13
CA TYR A 70 9.80 19.61 -5.17
C TYR A 70 10.82 20.18 -6.17
N ALA A 71 12.03 19.63 -6.20
CA ALA A 71 13.06 20.08 -7.14
C ALA A 71 12.62 19.84 -8.60
N ARG A 72 11.98 18.72 -8.90
CA ARG A 72 11.46 18.41 -10.23
C ARG A 72 10.31 19.34 -10.65
N LEU A 73 9.41 19.69 -9.71
CA LEU A 73 8.36 20.67 -9.98
C LEU A 73 8.94 22.05 -10.31
N ILE A 74 9.88 22.51 -9.49
CA ILE A 74 10.54 23.82 -9.68
C ILE A 74 11.35 23.84 -10.98
N GLU A 75 12.10 22.77 -11.27
CA GLU A 75 12.83 22.63 -12.55
C GLU A 75 11.87 22.78 -13.74
N LYS A 76 10.70 22.14 -13.64
CA LYS A 76 9.69 22.24 -14.71
C LYS A 76 9.16 23.66 -14.87
N GLY A 77 8.88 24.36 -13.77
CA GLY A 77 8.50 25.77 -13.79
C GLY A 77 9.58 26.65 -14.42
N ILE A 78 10.83 26.51 -13.99
CA ILE A 78 11.98 27.24 -14.53
C ILE A 78 12.16 26.98 -16.04
N SER A 79 11.96 25.76 -16.49
CA SER A 79 12.08 25.38 -17.91
C SER A 79 11.03 26.03 -18.81
N ARG A 80 9.98 26.62 -18.23
CA ARG A 80 8.88 27.30 -18.93
C ARG A 80 8.89 28.82 -18.73
N LEU A 81 9.94 29.37 -18.12
CA LEU A 81 10.09 30.81 -18.00
C LEU A 81 10.03 31.49 -19.37
N GLY A 82 9.35 32.65 -19.42
CA GLY A 82 9.10 33.38 -20.68
C GLY A 82 7.84 32.95 -21.45
N ARG A 83 7.10 31.93 -20.99
CA ARG A 83 5.79 31.56 -21.52
C ARG A 83 4.66 32.21 -20.71
N PRO A 84 3.42 32.22 -21.24
CA PRO A 84 2.26 32.64 -20.47
C PRO A 84 2.16 31.91 -19.14
N MET A 85 1.78 32.59 -18.08
CA MET A 85 1.73 32.04 -16.72
C MET A 85 0.87 30.76 -16.63
N ASN A 86 -0.22 30.70 -17.41
CA ASN A 86 -1.09 29.54 -17.46
C ASN A 86 -0.34 28.27 -17.96
N ASP A 87 0.52 28.41 -18.96
CA ASP A 87 1.32 27.29 -19.47
C ASP A 87 2.35 26.81 -18.44
N VAL A 88 2.88 27.72 -17.62
CA VAL A 88 3.81 27.38 -16.53
C VAL A 88 3.07 26.60 -15.45
N LEU A 89 1.91 27.07 -15.02
CA LEU A 89 1.09 26.43 -14.00
C LEU A 89 0.66 25.02 -14.41
N VAL A 90 0.13 24.88 -15.63
CA VAL A 90 -0.26 23.56 -16.17
C VAL A 90 0.92 22.59 -16.25
N ALA A 91 2.11 23.09 -16.61
CA ALA A 91 3.30 22.23 -16.67
C ALA A 91 3.76 21.78 -15.28
N ILE A 92 3.65 22.63 -14.25
CA ILE A 92 3.96 22.27 -12.85
C ILE A 92 2.93 21.28 -12.32
N GLU A 93 1.64 21.54 -12.55
CA GLU A 93 0.54 20.66 -12.13
C GLU A 93 0.67 19.26 -12.74
N ASN A 94 0.91 19.16 -14.04
CA ASN A 94 1.14 17.87 -14.70
C ASN A 94 2.33 17.11 -14.10
N THR A 95 3.40 17.83 -13.77
CA THR A 95 4.58 17.22 -13.13
C THR A 95 4.24 16.77 -11.70
N GLY A 96 3.46 17.57 -10.96
CA GLY A 96 2.96 17.21 -9.64
C GLY A 96 2.15 15.92 -9.65
N ASN A 97 1.20 15.80 -10.58
CA ASN A 97 0.39 14.60 -10.75
C ASN A 97 1.24 13.35 -11.04
N ILE A 98 2.30 13.49 -11.85
CA ILE A 98 3.24 12.40 -12.12
C ILE A 98 4.02 12.01 -10.85
N GLU A 99 4.47 12.97 -10.05
CA GLU A 99 5.19 12.69 -8.81
C GLU A 99 4.30 12.04 -7.75
N ILE A 100 3.05 12.50 -7.62
CA ILE A 100 2.04 11.86 -6.76
C ILE A 100 1.79 10.42 -7.21
N ALA A 101 1.56 10.18 -8.49
CA ALA A 101 1.37 8.83 -9.02
C ALA A 101 2.55 7.89 -8.75
N LYS A 102 3.79 8.41 -8.73
CA LYS A 102 4.97 7.64 -8.35
C LYS A 102 4.98 7.28 -6.85
N LEU A 103 4.51 8.17 -5.99
CA LEU A 103 4.41 7.91 -4.54
C LEU A 103 3.31 6.90 -4.25
N GLU A 104 2.20 6.94 -4.98
CA GLU A 104 1.04 6.05 -4.81
C GLU A 104 1.19 4.69 -5.52
N LYS A 105 2.29 4.47 -6.24
CA LYS A 105 2.50 3.34 -7.17
C LYS A 105 2.05 1.97 -6.63
N ASN A 106 2.26 1.69 -5.35
CA ASN A 106 1.96 0.38 -4.76
C ASN A 106 0.72 0.39 -3.83
N PHE A 107 0.02 1.52 -3.69
CA PHE A 107 -1.19 1.64 -2.86
C PHE A 107 -2.31 0.66 -3.25
N PRO A 108 -2.56 0.39 -4.55
CA PRO A 108 -3.57 -0.58 -4.93
C PRO A 108 -3.37 -1.98 -4.32
N TRP A 109 -2.13 -2.39 -4.05
CA TRP A 109 -1.86 -3.68 -3.40
C TRP A 109 -2.33 -3.71 -1.94
N LEU A 110 -2.16 -2.61 -1.20
CA LEU A 110 -2.71 -2.48 0.16
C LEU A 110 -4.23 -2.48 0.15
N ALA A 111 -4.84 -1.72 -0.76
CA ALA A 111 -6.30 -1.69 -0.93
C ALA A 111 -6.86 -3.09 -1.28
N THR A 112 -6.19 -3.79 -2.20
CA THR A 112 -6.57 -5.17 -2.59
C THR A 112 -6.42 -6.11 -1.40
N THR A 113 -5.36 -6.00 -0.60
CA THR A 113 -5.19 -6.83 0.59
C THR A 113 -6.25 -6.53 1.64
N ALA A 114 -6.57 -5.25 1.86
CA ALA A 114 -7.61 -4.85 2.82
C ALA A 114 -8.99 -5.43 2.49
N ALA A 115 -9.36 -5.46 1.21
CA ALA A 115 -10.62 -6.04 0.75
C ALA A 115 -10.55 -7.56 0.58
N GLY A 116 -9.45 -8.08 0.03
CA GLY A 116 -9.31 -9.49 -0.36
C GLY A 116 -9.04 -10.41 0.81
N ALA A 117 -8.27 -9.99 1.82
CA ALA A 117 -7.94 -10.87 2.94
C ALA A 117 -9.19 -11.34 3.73
N PRO A 118 -10.17 -10.48 4.08
CA PRO A 118 -11.41 -10.92 4.70
C PRO A 118 -12.22 -11.86 3.81
N MET A 119 -12.25 -11.63 2.49
CA MET A 119 -12.97 -12.49 1.54
C MET A 119 -12.35 -13.88 1.46
N ILE A 120 -11.00 -13.97 1.44
CA ILE A 120 -10.27 -15.24 1.48
C ILE A 120 -10.52 -15.95 2.82
N GLY A 121 -10.56 -15.22 3.94
CA GLY A 121 -10.90 -15.75 5.24
C GLY A 121 -12.33 -16.33 5.26
N PHE A 122 -13.29 -15.61 4.70
CA PHE A 122 -14.68 -16.08 4.56
C PHE A 122 -14.79 -17.32 3.66
N LEU A 123 -14.06 -17.34 2.53
CA LEU A 123 -13.95 -18.55 1.69
C LEU A 123 -13.45 -19.75 2.49
N GLY A 124 -12.52 -19.53 3.43
CA GLY A 124 -12.03 -20.55 4.36
C GLY A 124 -13.13 -21.13 5.21
N THR A 125 -14.02 -20.30 5.77
CA THR A 125 -15.17 -20.80 6.56
C THR A 125 -16.12 -21.62 5.72
N VAL A 126 -16.53 -21.12 4.57
CA VAL A 126 -17.48 -21.85 3.71
C VAL A 126 -16.90 -23.19 3.26
N SER A 127 -15.67 -23.20 2.76
CA SER A 127 -15.02 -24.44 2.30
C SER A 127 -14.74 -25.43 3.44
N GLY A 128 -14.37 -24.95 4.62
CA GLY A 128 -14.15 -25.77 5.81
C GLY A 128 -15.43 -26.43 6.30
N MET A 129 -16.53 -25.67 6.37
CA MET A 129 -17.84 -26.22 6.73
C MET A 129 -18.36 -27.22 5.70
N VAL A 130 -18.25 -26.94 4.40
CA VAL A 130 -18.62 -27.87 3.34
C VAL A 130 -17.88 -29.20 3.51
N ARG A 131 -16.57 -29.15 3.75
CA ARG A 131 -15.77 -30.36 3.97
C ARG A 131 -16.20 -31.12 5.24
N ALA A 132 -16.46 -30.40 6.33
CA ALA A 132 -16.89 -31.01 7.59
C ALA A 132 -18.22 -31.75 7.44
N PHE A 133 -19.22 -31.14 6.78
CA PHE A 133 -20.51 -31.77 6.52
C PHE A 133 -20.43 -32.92 5.49
N PHE A 134 -19.57 -32.80 4.49
CA PHE A 134 -19.32 -33.88 3.53
C PHE A 134 -18.77 -35.13 4.22
N ASN A 135 -17.75 -34.96 5.06
CA ASN A 135 -17.18 -36.09 5.82
C ASN A 135 -18.20 -36.73 6.77
N MET A 136 -19.10 -35.92 7.37
CA MET A 136 -20.17 -36.43 8.23
C MET A 136 -21.17 -37.23 7.43
N ALA A 137 -21.53 -36.81 6.23
CA ALA A 137 -22.47 -37.54 5.36
C ALA A 137 -21.90 -38.90 4.89
N GLU A 138 -20.58 -38.94 4.52
CA GLU A 138 -19.90 -40.18 4.15
C GLU A 138 -19.79 -41.19 5.30
N ALA A 139 -19.66 -40.72 6.54
CA ALA A 139 -19.60 -41.60 7.73
C ALA A 139 -20.94 -42.21 8.13
N GLY A 140 -22.03 -42.01 7.33
CA GLY A 140 -23.33 -42.66 7.53
C GLY A 140 -23.99 -42.34 8.87
N GLY A 141 -23.79 -41.14 9.43
CA GLY A 141 -24.34 -40.68 10.70
C GLY A 141 -23.59 -41.16 11.95
N SER A 142 -22.57 -41.98 11.80
CA SER A 142 -21.65 -42.40 12.89
C SER A 142 -20.48 -41.45 13.10
N ALA A 143 -20.53 -40.25 12.48
CA ALA A 143 -19.43 -39.29 12.58
C ALA A 143 -19.27 -38.77 14.02
N ASP A 144 -18.06 -38.84 14.51
CA ASP A 144 -17.72 -38.27 15.82
C ASP A 144 -17.88 -36.74 15.80
N ILE A 145 -18.57 -36.22 16.82
CA ILE A 145 -18.77 -34.79 17.04
C ILE A 145 -17.43 -34.05 17.06
N SER A 146 -16.34 -34.71 17.45
CA SER A 146 -15.01 -34.14 17.46
C SER A 146 -14.50 -33.79 16.07
N THR A 147 -14.79 -34.62 15.07
CA THR A 147 -14.40 -34.37 13.66
C THR A 147 -15.14 -33.16 13.07
N LEU A 148 -16.45 -33.07 13.35
CA LEU A 148 -17.25 -31.91 12.93
C LEU A 148 -16.75 -30.63 13.59
N SER A 149 -16.52 -30.66 14.91
CA SER A 149 -16.02 -29.51 15.67
C SER A 149 -14.65 -29.05 15.20
N GLY A 150 -13.77 -30.00 14.82
CA GLY A 150 -12.43 -29.71 14.27
C GLY A 150 -12.51 -28.94 12.95
N GLY A 151 -13.38 -29.35 12.02
CA GLY A 151 -13.58 -28.67 10.74
C GLY A 151 -14.17 -27.27 10.88
N ILE A 152 -15.12 -27.10 11.80
CA ILE A 152 -15.71 -25.77 12.10
C ILE A 152 -14.66 -24.86 12.74
N TYR A 153 -13.87 -25.38 13.69
CA TYR A 153 -12.78 -24.62 14.32
C TYR A 153 -11.76 -24.13 13.30
N GLU A 154 -11.27 -25.01 12.41
CA GLU A 154 -10.35 -24.65 11.33
C GLU A 154 -10.93 -23.53 10.46
N ALA A 155 -12.19 -23.65 10.08
CA ALA A 155 -12.92 -22.66 9.30
C ALA A 155 -12.96 -21.28 9.98
N LEU A 156 -13.32 -21.23 11.27
CA LEU A 156 -13.39 -19.98 12.03
C LEU A 156 -12.02 -19.30 12.19
N VAL A 157 -10.96 -20.08 12.37
CA VAL A 157 -9.60 -19.56 12.48
C VAL A 157 -9.16 -18.82 11.22
N THR A 158 -9.51 -19.35 10.03
CA THR A 158 -9.19 -18.67 8.76
C THR A 158 -9.89 -17.31 8.61
N THR A 159 -11.15 -17.23 9.05
CA THR A 159 -11.88 -15.94 8.99
C THR A 159 -11.27 -14.91 9.93
N VAL A 160 -10.96 -15.29 11.17
CA VAL A 160 -10.29 -14.39 12.11
C VAL A 160 -8.97 -13.89 11.55
N ALA A 161 -8.16 -14.79 10.97
CA ALA A 161 -6.89 -14.42 10.34
C ALA A 161 -7.09 -13.44 9.18
N GLY A 162 -8.05 -13.70 8.30
CA GLY A 162 -8.37 -12.83 7.15
C GLY A 162 -8.83 -11.44 7.59
N LEU A 163 -9.68 -11.36 8.62
CA LEU A 163 -10.13 -10.08 9.19
C LEU A 163 -8.97 -9.28 9.79
N VAL A 164 -8.11 -9.92 10.58
CA VAL A 164 -6.96 -9.24 11.18
C VAL A 164 -6.04 -8.66 10.11
N VAL A 165 -5.69 -9.45 9.08
CA VAL A 165 -4.85 -8.98 7.98
C VAL A 165 -5.52 -7.83 7.21
N GLY A 166 -6.82 -7.96 6.90
CA GLY A 166 -7.57 -6.95 6.17
C GLY A 166 -7.68 -5.62 6.93
N ILE A 167 -7.97 -5.68 8.23
CA ILE A 167 -8.07 -4.48 9.09
C ILE A 167 -6.72 -3.77 9.15
N ILE A 168 -5.63 -4.49 9.40
CA ILE A 168 -4.28 -3.89 9.45
C ILE A 168 -3.92 -3.24 8.10
N ALA A 169 -4.18 -3.94 6.98
CA ALA A 169 -3.92 -3.40 5.65
C ALA A 169 -4.76 -2.15 5.35
N MET A 170 -6.03 -2.11 5.79
CA MET A 170 -6.91 -0.95 5.63
C MET A 170 -6.38 0.27 6.41
N PHE A 171 -5.99 0.10 7.67
CA PHE A 171 -5.40 1.19 8.44
C PHE A 171 -4.07 1.66 7.84
N ALA A 172 -3.23 0.74 7.39
CA ALA A 172 -1.97 1.05 6.72
C ALA A 172 -2.19 1.87 5.45
N TYR A 173 -3.16 1.47 4.60
CA TYR A 173 -3.53 2.19 3.39
C TYR A 173 -4.02 3.60 3.70
N ASN A 174 -5.00 3.75 4.59
CA ASN A 174 -5.56 5.05 4.96
C ASN A 174 -4.50 5.98 5.56
N TYR A 175 -3.60 5.46 6.38
CA TYR A 175 -2.51 6.24 6.94
C TYR A 175 -1.55 6.77 5.87
N LEU A 176 -1.18 5.94 4.88
CA LEU A 176 -0.29 6.36 3.80
C LEU A 176 -0.93 7.38 2.86
N VAL A 177 -2.25 7.26 2.60
CA VAL A 177 -2.99 8.23 1.77
C VAL A 177 -3.09 9.61 2.42
N THR A 178 -3.05 9.68 3.75
CA THR A 178 -3.13 10.96 4.49
C THR A 178 -1.77 11.63 4.74
N LEU A 179 -0.67 10.96 4.41
CA LEU A 179 0.69 11.51 4.51
C LEU A 179 1.07 12.38 3.31
#